data_37655e75a51eb7bc76767e64b6514271
#
_entry.id   37655e75a51eb7bc76767e64b6514271
#
_cell.length_a   1.000
_cell.length_b   1.000
_cell.length_c   1.000
_cell.angle_alpha   90.00
_cell.angle_beta   90.00
_cell.angle_gamma   90.00
#
_symmetry.space_group_name_H-M   'P 1'
#
loop_
_entity.id
_entity.type
_entity.pdbx_description
1 polymer ?
#
loop_
_entity_poly.entity_id
_entity_poly.type
_entity_poly.pdbx_seq_one_letter_code
_entity_poly.pdbx_strand_id
1 'polypeptide(L)'
;ITFSSPHYQYVKANGNVYYPSAKTGSSTSFVIPVEMNKNNSVVGMTTAMSTAHEIKYTIFVYIAEAAKANASARANGKEVTVIGVNGSDSSKTATANKKMDEVAPEIIGLEYQSETKAEYAKYFKIYHYDQGITLLEIDMNKKTGRKAAGKKWKEASEISGLNPAEQEQAALYLNKVIKYLIVPENAEIPAGLDKEVIVVRQPADHVYAGSNKTISLMEELGQLDKVTTVGVKKNKCKNETIKEKMAEKEVIYAGTSGKLNYKKLVKNKCNLALLSSSVLPEKRSSKKAAKKKMTAYRKMTEKMTLLQIPVIVDRAKDEKGKDAQKEWEKVYQVILGCDGQSAE
;
A
#
# COMPACT_ATOMS: atom_id res chain seq x y z
N ILE A 1 -9.93 4.22 25.86
CA ILE A 1 -9.98 2.95 25.13
C ILE A 1 -11.41 2.49 24.95
N THR A 2 -11.77 2.04 23.75
CA THR A 2 -13.10 1.51 23.44
C THR A 2 -12.99 0.11 22.86
N PHE A 3 -13.67 -0.83 23.44
CA PHE A 3 -13.80 -2.20 22.92
C PHE A 3 -15.06 -2.32 22.07
N SER A 4 -14.96 -2.94 20.91
CA SER A 4 -16.09 -3.25 20.01
C SER A 4 -16.94 -4.42 20.52
N SER A 5 -17.26 -4.41 21.80
CA SER A 5 -18.11 -5.39 22.48
C SER A 5 -18.71 -4.74 23.72
N PRO A 6 -20.02 -4.97 24.01
CA PRO A 6 -20.67 -4.45 25.23
C PRO A 6 -20.36 -5.29 26.48
N HIS A 7 -19.60 -6.37 26.34
CA HIS A 7 -19.41 -7.38 27.38
C HIS A 7 -18.20 -7.13 28.30
N TYR A 8 -17.46 -6.03 28.13
CA TYR A 8 -16.37 -5.70 29.03
C TYR A 8 -16.91 -5.11 30.34
N GLN A 9 -16.45 -5.68 31.46
CA GLN A 9 -16.92 -5.31 32.79
C GLN A 9 -15.97 -4.32 33.47
N TYR A 10 -14.69 -4.51 33.33
CA TYR A 10 -13.65 -3.62 33.83
C TYR A 10 -12.36 -3.77 33.01
N VAL A 11 -11.47 -2.82 33.22
CA VAL A 11 -10.11 -2.84 32.71
C VAL A 11 -9.14 -2.58 33.83
N LYS A 12 -8.05 -3.36 33.92
CA LYS A 12 -6.93 -3.10 34.84
C LYS A 12 -5.83 -2.38 34.07
N ALA A 13 -5.34 -1.29 34.60
CA ALA A 13 -4.18 -0.56 34.06
C ALA A 13 -3.39 0.03 35.24
N ASN A 14 -2.06 -0.04 35.18
CA ASN A 14 -1.18 0.50 36.23
C ASN A 14 -1.56 0.06 37.67
N GLY A 15 -1.94 -1.22 37.80
CA GLY A 15 -2.33 -1.80 39.09
C GLY A 15 -3.74 -1.44 39.61
N ASN A 16 -4.48 -0.58 38.92
CA ASN A 16 -5.83 -0.15 39.30
C ASN A 16 -6.91 -0.74 38.38
N VAL A 17 -8.13 -0.81 38.91
CA VAL A 17 -9.32 -1.26 38.16
C VAL A 17 -10.15 -0.06 37.73
N TYR A 18 -10.53 -0.03 36.44
CA TYR A 18 -11.36 1.02 35.87
C TYR A 18 -12.64 0.40 35.33
N TYR A 19 -13.76 1.03 35.63
CA TYR A 19 -15.07 0.62 35.17
C TYR A 19 -15.50 1.40 33.94
N PRO A 20 -16.45 0.91 33.16
CA PRO A 20 -16.90 1.58 31.95
C PRO A 20 -17.35 3.02 32.19
N SER A 21 -16.77 3.94 31.41
CA SER A 21 -17.23 5.33 31.34
C SER A 21 -18.45 5.49 30.43
N ALA A 22 -18.62 4.61 29.45
CA ALA A 22 -19.78 4.52 28.55
C ALA A 22 -19.99 3.09 28.07
N LYS A 23 -21.26 2.68 27.93
CA LYS A 23 -21.66 1.43 27.25
C LYS A 23 -22.71 1.76 26.21
N THR A 24 -22.52 1.21 25.01
CA THR A 24 -23.54 1.23 23.95
C THR A 24 -23.93 -0.21 23.62
N GLY A 25 -24.96 -0.41 22.81
CA GLY A 25 -25.38 -1.76 22.42
C GLY A 25 -24.29 -2.61 21.74
N SER A 26 -23.22 -2.00 21.24
CA SER A 26 -22.14 -2.65 20.49
C SER A 26 -20.74 -2.44 21.06
N SER A 27 -20.54 -1.55 22.05
CA SER A 27 -19.21 -1.20 22.55
C SER A 27 -19.19 -0.82 24.04
N THR A 28 -17.99 -0.92 24.66
CA THR A 28 -17.73 -0.48 26.03
C THR A 28 -16.49 0.40 26.02
N SER A 29 -16.60 1.61 26.60
CA SER A 29 -15.51 2.58 26.69
C SER A 29 -15.02 2.74 28.14
N PHE A 30 -13.70 2.94 28.27
CA PHE A 30 -13.01 3.16 29.53
C PHE A 30 -12.06 4.34 29.41
N VAL A 31 -11.97 5.14 30.47
CA VAL A 31 -10.94 6.17 30.63
C VAL A 31 -9.89 5.60 31.59
N ILE A 32 -8.66 5.48 31.11
CA ILE A 32 -7.53 4.92 31.86
C ILE A 32 -6.32 5.86 31.76
N PRO A 33 -5.47 5.95 32.79
CA PRO A 33 -4.20 6.63 32.68
C PRO A 33 -3.24 5.79 31.84
N VAL A 34 -2.46 6.45 31.00
CA VAL A 34 -1.44 5.82 30.14
C VAL A 34 -0.15 6.63 30.19
N GLU A 35 0.99 5.94 30.10
CA GLU A 35 2.27 6.58 29.89
C GLU A 35 2.49 6.79 28.38
N MET A 36 2.88 8.02 28.03
CA MET A 36 3.17 8.38 26.65
C MET A 36 4.50 7.78 26.19
N ASN A 37 4.58 7.41 24.93
CA ASN A 37 5.77 6.84 24.28
C ASN A 37 6.29 5.56 24.95
N LYS A 38 5.38 4.79 25.54
CA LYS A 38 5.68 3.51 26.18
C LYS A 38 4.57 2.49 25.93
N ASN A 39 4.93 1.21 26.02
CA ASN A 39 3.96 0.13 26.06
C ASN A 39 3.23 0.12 27.40
N ASN A 40 1.93 0.30 27.36
CA ASN A 40 1.05 0.21 28.52
C ASN A 40 0.38 -1.17 28.55
N SER A 41 0.55 -1.92 29.65
CA SER A 41 -0.14 -3.18 29.82
C SER A 41 -1.55 -2.94 30.35
N VAL A 42 -2.53 -3.45 29.64
CA VAL A 42 -3.95 -3.33 29.98
C VAL A 42 -4.59 -4.72 29.99
N VAL A 43 -5.37 -5.02 31.03
CA VAL A 43 -6.09 -6.29 31.15
C VAL A 43 -7.59 -6.00 31.13
N GLY A 44 -8.29 -6.47 30.11
CA GLY A 44 -9.74 -6.32 30.00
C GLY A 44 -10.47 -7.58 30.46
N MET A 45 -11.42 -7.44 31.39
CA MET A 45 -12.31 -8.52 31.80
C MET A 45 -13.55 -8.54 30.89
N THR A 46 -13.76 -9.65 30.23
CA THR A 46 -14.93 -9.84 29.36
C THR A 46 -15.79 -11.04 29.77
N THR A 47 -17.08 -10.91 29.54
CA THR A 47 -18.11 -11.95 29.71
C THR A 47 -18.72 -12.37 28.38
N ALA A 48 -18.05 -12.03 27.26
CA ALA A 48 -18.53 -12.40 25.91
C ALA A 48 -18.52 -13.90 25.61
N MET A 49 -17.76 -14.68 26.38
CA MET A 49 -17.73 -16.16 26.32
C MET A 49 -18.48 -16.75 27.51
N SER A 50 -18.75 -18.05 27.45
CA SER A 50 -19.48 -18.81 28.49
C SER A 50 -18.86 -18.71 29.87
N THR A 51 -17.55 -18.39 29.96
CA THR A 51 -16.83 -18.13 31.22
C THR A 51 -16.19 -16.74 31.15
N ALA A 52 -16.35 -15.95 32.20
CA ALA A 52 -15.70 -14.67 32.34
C ALA A 52 -14.16 -14.87 32.44
N HIS A 53 -13.40 -14.11 31.66
CA HIS A 53 -11.94 -14.20 31.65
C HIS A 53 -11.26 -12.88 31.36
N GLU A 54 -9.99 -12.79 31.75
CA GLU A 54 -9.16 -11.62 31.54
C GLU A 54 -8.30 -11.80 30.29
N ILE A 55 -8.29 -10.77 29.43
CA ILE A 55 -7.47 -10.71 28.22
C ILE A 55 -6.43 -9.60 28.40
N LYS A 56 -5.16 -9.94 28.20
CA LYS A 56 -4.05 -8.97 28.25
C LYS A 56 -3.91 -8.27 26.89
N TYR A 57 -3.77 -6.95 26.94
CA TYR A 57 -3.50 -6.09 25.81
C TYR A 57 -2.24 -5.28 26.08
N THR A 58 -1.48 -4.99 25.03
CA THR A 58 -0.43 -3.97 25.06
C THR A 58 -0.90 -2.80 24.22
N ILE A 59 -0.91 -1.61 24.82
CA ILE A 59 -1.30 -0.36 24.16
C ILE A 59 -0.08 0.55 24.14
N PHE A 60 0.33 0.99 22.97
CA PHE A 60 1.32 2.03 22.81
C PHE A 60 0.61 3.35 22.54
N VAL A 61 0.86 4.36 23.38
CA VAL A 61 0.26 5.70 23.26
C VAL A 61 1.38 6.71 23.07
N TYR A 62 1.33 7.48 22.00
CA TYR A 62 2.37 8.45 21.67
C TYR A 62 1.78 9.73 21.08
N ILE A 63 2.52 10.83 21.19
CA ILE A 63 2.26 12.07 20.46
C ILE A 63 3.33 12.15 19.37
N ALA A 64 2.98 11.71 18.18
CA ALA A 64 3.88 11.78 17.04
C ALA A 64 4.19 13.25 16.69
N GLU A 65 5.39 13.50 16.12
CA GLU A 65 5.66 14.77 15.46
C GLU A 65 4.61 15.05 14.37
N ALA A 66 4.11 14.01 13.70
CA ALA A 66 2.96 14.09 12.83
C ALA A 66 1.71 14.64 13.55
N ALA A 67 1.45 14.28 14.82
CA ALA A 67 0.31 14.80 15.57
C ALA A 67 0.44 16.30 15.78
N LYS A 68 1.65 16.83 16.01
CA LYS A 68 1.90 18.28 16.09
C LYS A 68 1.73 18.96 14.75
N ALA A 69 2.32 18.40 13.68
CA ALA A 69 2.17 18.89 12.31
C ALA A 69 0.71 18.83 11.86
N ASN A 70 0.01 17.75 12.19
CA ASN A 70 -1.38 17.52 11.85
C ASN A 70 -2.33 18.37 12.68
N ALA A 71 -2.02 18.65 13.96
CA ALA A 71 -2.76 19.62 14.77
C ALA A 71 -2.69 21.03 14.15
N SER A 72 -1.49 21.44 13.72
CA SER A 72 -1.30 22.69 12.97
C SER A 72 -2.01 22.68 11.61
N ALA A 73 -1.97 21.55 10.88
CA ALA A 73 -2.68 21.40 9.61
C ALA A 73 -4.20 21.47 9.82
N ARG A 74 -4.76 20.80 10.83
CA ARG A 74 -6.18 20.86 11.20
C ARG A 74 -6.60 22.25 11.63
N ALA A 75 -5.77 22.95 12.42
CA ALA A 75 -6.01 24.34 12.81
C ALA A 75 -6.05 25.28 11.60
N ASN A 76 -5.31 24.95 10.53
CA ASN A 76 -5.32 25.66 9.25
C ASN A 76 -6.35 25.11 8.24
N GLY A 77 -7.33 24.32 8.69
CA GLY A 77 -8.42 23.79 7.86
C GLY A 77 -8.00 22.68 6.88
N LYS A 78 -6.80 22.10 7.02
CA LYS A 78 -6.37 20.96 6.19
C LYS A 78 -6.93 19.65 6.74
N GLU A 79 -7.38 18.79 5.83
CA GLU A 79 -7.82 17.44 6.17
C GLU A 79 -6.61 16.52 6.37
N VAL A 80 -6.59 15.80 7.50
CA VAL A 80 -5.54 14.82 7.81
C VAL A 80 -6.17 13.44 7.75
N THR A 81 -5.62 12.59 6.90
CA THR A 81 -6.04 11.19 6.77
C THR A 81 -5.48 10.37 7.94
N VAL A 82 -6.32 9.55 8.57
CA VAL A 82 -5.91 8.59 9.60
C VAL A 82 -6.00 7.18 9.01
N ILE A 83 -4.92 6.42 9.11
CA ILE A 83 -4.83 5.04 8.66
C ILE A 83 -4.76 4.12 9.88
N GLY A 84 -5.76 3.26 10.07
CA GLY A 84 -5.83 2.27 11.16
C GLY A 84 -7.22 2.11 11.78
N VAL A 85 -7.33 1.28 12.83
CA VAL A 85 -8.58 0.73 13.37
C VAL A 85 -9.59 1.77 13.87
N ASN A 86 -9.17 2.99 14.20
CA ASN A 86 -10.07 4.04 14.67
C ASN A 86 -10.67 4.89 13.53
N GLY A 87 -10.32 4.57 12.29
CA GLY A 87 -10.84 5.22 11.07
C GLY A 87 -12.21 4.70 10.63
N SER A 88 -13.02 4.15 11.52
CA SER A 88 -14.34 3.55 11.22
C SER A 88 -15.45 4.56 10.90
N ASP A 89 -15.10 5.75 10.46
CA ASP A 89 -16.05 6.63 9.79
C ASP A 89 -15.97 6.36 8.28
N SER A 90 -16.64 5.29 7.84
CA SER A 90 -16.68 4.82 6.45
C SER A 90 -17.19 5.88 5.45
N SER A 91 -17.73 7.00 5.94
CA SER A 91 -18.14 8.13 5.11
C SER A 91 -16.95 9.02 4.69
N LYS A 92 -15.87 9.09 5.49
CA LYS A 92 -14.66 9.88 5.19
C LYS A 92 -13.68 9.15 4.29
N THR A 93 -13.59 7.81 4.41
CA THR A 93 -12.69 6.95 3.63
C THR A 93 -12.95 7.02 2.12
N ALA A 94 -14.20 7.09 1.69
CA ALA A 94 -14.56 7.21 0.26
C ALA A 94 -14.08 8.53 -0.40
N THR A 95 -13.74 9.53 0.40
CA THR A 95 -13.22 10.83 -0.07
C THR A 95 -11.69 10.86 -0.09
N ALA A 96 -11.04 10.15 0.85
CA ALA A 96 -9.59 10.16 1.07
C ALA A 96 -8.79 9.67 -0.16
N ASN A 97 -9.30 8.68 -0.90
CA ASN A 97 -8.58 8.09 -2.04
C ASN A 97 -8.80 8.80 -3.38
N LYS A 98 -9.35 10.02 -3.39
CA LYS A 98 -9.55 10.79 -4.63
C LYS A 98 -8.37 11.68 -5.00
N LYS A 99 -7.57 12.09 -4.03
CA LYS A 99 -6.36 12.90 -4.17
C LYS A 99 -5.27 12.32 -3.27
N MET A 100 -4.02 12.57 -3.59
CA MET A 100 -2.91 12.34 -2.66
C MET A 100 -3.04 13.29 -1.47
N ASP A 101 -2.64 12.82 -0.30
CA ASP A 101 -2.73 13.61 0.93
C ASP A 101 -1.86 14.88 0.84
N GLU A 102 -2.34 15.99 1.39
CA GLU A 102 -1.59 17.25 1.40
C GLU A 102 -0.53 17.28 2.52
N VAL A 103 -0.78 16.52 3.58
CA VAL A 103 0.11 16.32 4.72
C VAL A 103 0.28 14.83 4.97
N ALA A 104 1.35 14.44 5.67
CA ALA A 104 1.59 13.04 5.99
C ALA A 104 0.39 12.45 6.75
N PRO A 105 -0.18 11.32 6.31
CA PRO A 105 -1.21 10.63 7.05
C PRO A 105 -0.75 10.22 8.45
N GLU A 106 -1.66 10.19 9.41
CA GLU A 106 -1.43 9.51 10.68
C GLU A 106 -1.60 8.02 10.49
N ILE A 107 -0.55 7.23 10.74
CA ILE A 107 -0.64 5.77 10.76
C ILE A 107 -0.62 5.31 12.22
N ILE A 108 -1.68 4.64 12.66
CA ILE A 108 -1.77 4.20 14.06
C ILE A 108 -0.63 3.20 14.35
N GLY A 109 0.15 3.50 15.39
CA GLY A 109 1.31 2.71 15.81
C GLY A 109 2.64 3.11 15.16
N LEU A 110 2.65 4.12 14.29
CA LEU A 110 3.87 4.63 13.66
C LEU A 110 4.06 6.12 13.92
N GLU A 111 5.32 6.54 14.06
CA GLU A 111 5.72 7.94 14.18
C GLU A 111 6.24 8.47 12.84
N TYR A 112 5.62 9.55 12.35
CA TYR A 112 6.08 10.24 11.15
C TYR A 112 7.45 10.88 11.40
N GLN A 113 8.36 10.71 10.44
CA GLN A 113 9.71 11.25 10.51
C GLN A 113 9.97 12.32 9.47
N SER A 114 9.70 12.02 8.20
CA SER A 114 10.03 12.92 7.10
C SER A 114 9.25 12.61 5.83
N GLU A 115 9.39 13.49 4.84
CA GLU A 115 8.87 13.33 3.50
C GLU A 115 10.02 13.40 2.48
N THR A 116 10.08 12.45 1.56
CA THR A 116 10.91 12.59 0.37
C THR A 116 10.18 13.47 -0.64
N LYS A 117 10.56 14.74 -0.72
CA LYS A 117 9.94 15.72 -1.61
C LYS A 117 10.30 15.43 -3.07
N ALA A 118 9.29 15.44 -3.94
CA ALA A 118 9.45 15.53 -5.37
C ALA A 118 9.36 17.02 -5.79
N GLU A 119 10.35 17.52 -6.53
CA GLU A 119 10.33 18.90 -7.02
C GLU A 119 9.50 19.04 -8.30
N TYR A 120 9.58 18.06 -9.18
CA TYR A 120 9.01 18.10 -10.52
C TYR A 120 7.91 17.05 -10.73
N ALA A 121 8.06 15.86 -10.14
CA ALA A 121 7.08 14.77 -10.26
C ALA A 121 5.81 15.08 -9.47
N LYS A 122 4.65 14.67 -10.04
CA LYS A 122 3.32 15.01 -9.51
C LYS A 122 2.46 13.80 -9.18
N TYR A 123 2.91 12.62 -9.55
CA TYR A 123 2.07 11.42 -9.44
C TYR A 123 2.46 10.48 -8.32
N PHE A 124 3.37 10.89 -7.44
CA PHE A 124 3.67 10.16 -6.21
C PHE A 124 3.96 11.09 -5.04
N LYS A 125 3.84 10.56 -3.82
CA LYS A 125 4.32 11.12 -2.56
C LYS A 125 4.89 10.00 -1.70
N ILE A 126 5.92 10.33 -0.91
CA ILE A 126 6.64 9.38 -0.08
C ILE A 126 6.78 9.97 1.32
N TYR A 127 6.24 9.27 2.32
CA TYR A 127 6.28 9.65 3.72
C TYR A 127 7.00 8.56 4.51
N HIS A 128 8.00 8.94 5.28
CA HIS A 128 8.80 8.05 6.10
C HIS A 128 8.31 8.06 7.55
N TYR A 129 8.25 6.89 8.13
CA TYR A 129 7.86 6.65 9.51
C TYR A 129 8.99 5.91 10.24
N ASP A 130 8.87 5.82 11.57
CA ASP A 130 9.78 5.01 12.38
C ASP A 130 9.83 3.54 11.91
N GLN A 131 10.77 2.77 12.45
CA GLN A 131 11.05 1.38 12.04
C GLN A 131 11.40 1.22 10.55
N GLY A 132 11.74 2.31 9.85
CA GLY A 132 12.03 2.31 8.41
C GLY A 132 10.81 2.08 7.51
N ILE A 133 9.60 2.13 8.07
CA ILE A 133 8.36 1.97 7.31
C ILE A 133 8.12 3.22 6.48
N THR A 134 7.68 3.02 5.23
CA THR A 134 7.40 4.11 4.31
C THR A 134 6.02 3.98 3.69
N LEU A 135 5.26 5.06 3.67
CA LEU A 135 4.00 5.16 2.91
C LEU A 135 4.28 5.81 1.56
N LEU A 136 3.98 5.08 0.50
CA LEU A 136 4.03 5.55 -0.87
C LEU A 136 2.61 5.75 -1.40
N GLU A 137 2.28 6.95 -1.83
CA GLU A 137 1.06 7.24 -2.56
C GLU A 137 1.34 7.40 -4.05
N ILE A 138 0.54 6.74 -4.90
CA ILE A 138 0.61 6.92 -6.34
C ILE A 138 -0.74 7.40 -6.88
N ASP A 139 -0.76 8.59 -7.49
CA ASP A 139 -1.94 9.10 -8.19
C ASP A 139 -2.15 8.35 -9.50
N MET A 140 -3.14 7.49 -9.53
CA MET A 140 -3.56 6.72 -10.70
C MET A 140 -4.57 7.46 -11.58
N ASN A 141 -4.86 8.72 -11.29
CA ASN A 141 -5.92 9.47 -11.94
C ASN A 141 -5.53 9.91 -13.36
N LYS A 142 -5.89 9.11 -14.35
CA LYS A 142 -5.87 9.54 -15.76
C LYS A 142 -7.26 10.05 -16.13
N LYS A 143 -7.33 11.25 -16.73
CA LYS A 143 -8.61 11.95 -17.04
C LYS A 143 -9.57 11.18 -17.96
N THR A 144 -9.20 10.02 -18.51
CA THR A 144 -10.02 9.25 -19.47
C THR A 144 -10.14 7.77 -19.08
N GLY A 145 -11.33 7.23 -19.16
CA GLY A 145 -11.62 5.81 -19.05
C GLY A 145 -12.04 5.29 -17.67
N ARG A 146 -11.62 5.92 -16.57
CA ARG A 146 -11.92 5.43 -15.22
C ARG A 146 -13.38 5.64 -14.77
N LYS A 147 -14.04 6.72 -15.21
CA LYS A 147 -15.46 6.96 -14.85
C LYS A 147 -16.39 5.85 -15.35
N ALA A 148 -16.05 5.21 -16.47
CA ALA A 148 -16.84 4.12 -17.02
C ALA A 148 -16.58 2.76 -16.34
N ALA A 149 -15.38 2.57 -15.77
CA ALA A 149 -15.02 1.34 -15.07
C ALA A 149 -15.61 1.28 -13.66
N GLY A 150 -15.66 2.40 -12.94
CA GLY A 150 -16.08 2.44 -11.53
C GLY A 150 -17.54 2.03 -11.28
N LYS A 151 -18.45 2.22 -12.26
CA LYS A 151 -19.84 1.78 -12.12
C LYS A 151 -20.04 0.27 -12.33
N LYS A 152 -19.17 -0.37 -13.12
CA LYS A 152 -19.27 -1.81 -13.42
C LYS A 152 -18.41 -2.71 -12.53
N TRP A 153 -17.58 -2.11 -11.70
CA TRP A 153 -16.74 -2.87 -10.77
C TRP A 153 -17.56 -3.67 -9.76
N LYS A 154 -18.62 -3.07 -9.18
CA LYS A 154 -19.49 -3.76 -8.20
C LYS A 154 -20.17 -5.00 -8.76
N GLU A 155 -20.56 -4.97 -10.06
CA GLU A 155 -21.19 -6.11 -10.73
C GLU A 155 -20.19 -7.20 -11.15
N ALA A 156 -18.91 -6.87 -11.25
CA ALA A 156 -17.88 -7.80 -11.71
C ALA A 156 -17.08 -8.46 -10.56
N SER A 157 -17.13 -7.91 -9.36
CA SER A 157 -16.53 -8.52 -8.17
C SER A 157 -17.23 -9.82 -7.79
N GLU A 158 -18.54 -9.96 -8.06
CA GLU A 158 -19.33 -11.18 -7.83
C GLU A 158 -18.93 -12.35 -8.74
N ILE A 159 -18.19 -12.09 -9.83
CA ILE A 159 -17.87 -13.09 -10.87
C ILE A 159 -16.44 -13.63 -10.73
N SER A 160 -15.61 -13.04 -9.89
CA SER A 160 -14.17 -13.34 -9.88
C SER A 160 -13.75 -14.57 -9.08
N GLY A 161 -14.65 -15.16 -8.28
CA GLY A 161 -14.31 -16.26 -7.38
C GLY A 161 -13.41 -15.88 -6.20
N LEU A 162 -13.22 -14.58 -5.97
CA LEU A 162 -12.50 -14.03 -4.84
C LEU A 162 -13.41 -14.03 -3.60
N ASN A 163 -12.85 -14.30 -2.43
CA ASN A 163 -13.55 -14.05 -1.18
C ASN A 163 -13.71 -12.52 -0.92
N PRO A 164 -14.57 -12.09 0.02
CA PRO A 164 -14.81 -10.65 0.25
C PRO A 164 -13.56 -9.83 0.54
N ALA A 165 -12.62 -10.35 1.32
CA ALA A 165 -11.37 -9.64 1.66
C ALA A 165 -10.45 -9.50 0.43
N GLU A 166 -10.35 -10.54 -0.38
CA GLU A 166 -9.59 -10.51 -1.64
C GLU A 166 -10.21 -9.57 -2.68
N GLN A 167 -11.55 -9.52 -2.73
CA GLN A 167 -12.27 -8.56 -3.59
C GLN A 167 -11.96 -7.12 -3.18
N GLU A 168 -12.01 -6.84 -1.88
CA GLU A 168 -11.71 -5.53 -1.32
C GLU A 168 -10.27 -5.13 -1.65
N GLN A 169 -9.30 -6.01 -1.41
CA GLN A 169 -7.89 -5.75 -1.73
C GLN A 169 -7.65 -5.56 -3.23
N ALA A 170 -8.25 -6.38 -4.08
CA ALA A 170 -8.16 -6.22 -5.53
C ALA A 170 -8.78 -4.89 -6.02
N ALA A 171 -9.82 -4.41 -5.34
CA ALA A 171 -10.46 -3.13 -5.65
C ALA A 171 -9.55 -1.93 -5.43
N LEU A 172 -8.59 -2.02 -4.49
CA LEU A 172 -7.63 -0.94 -4.20
C LEU A 172 -6.84 -0.52 -5.44
N TYR A 173 -6.48 -1.48 -6.30
CA TYR A 173 -5.78 -1.18 -7.55
C TYR A 173 -6.59 -0.35 -8.56
N LEU A 174 -7.89 -0.15 -8.32
CA LEU A 174 -8.77 0.68 -9.14
C LEU A 174 -9.03 2.05 -8.52
N ASN A 175 -8.52 2.31 -7.33
CA ASN A 175 -8.61 3.61 -6.69
C ASN A 175 -7.89 4.69 -7.50
N LYS A 176 -8.30 5.94 -7.31
CA LYS A 176 -7.65 7.08 -7.97
C LYS A 176 -6.27 7.34 -7.40
N VAL A 177 -6.11 7.14 -6.11
CA VAL A 177 -4.83 7.10 -5.41
C VAL A 177 -4.70 5.71 -4.80
N ILE A 178 -3.54 5.10 -4.98
CA ILE A 178 -3.21 3.83 -4.34
C ILE A 178 -2.15 4.11 -3.28
N LYS A 179 -2.39 3.59 -2.09
CA LYS A 179 -1.49 3.69 -0.95
C LYS A 179 -0.76 2.36 -0.77
N TYR A 180 0.56 2.42 -0.70
CA TYR A 180 1.42 1.28 -0.44
C TYR A 180 2.19 1.51 0.85
N LEU A 181 2.13 0.58 1.78
CA LEU A 181 2.97 0.58 2.96
C LEU A 181 4.16 -0.34 2.69
N ILE A 182 5.33 0.25 2.55
CA ILE A 182 6.59 -0.46 2.37
C ILE A 182 7.11 -0.80 3.75
N VAL A 183 7.21 -2.10 4.04
CA VAL A 183 7.57 -2.60 5.37
C VAL A 183 8.88 -3.38 5.27
N PRO A 184 9.96 -2.92 5.92
CA PRO A 184 11.22 -3.64 6.00
C PRO A 184 11.07 -5.06 6.57
N GLU A 185 12.01 -5.93 6.27
CA GLU A 185 11.98 -7.33 6.72
C GLU A 185 11.84 -7.47 8.25
N ASN A 186 12.55 -6.63 8.98
CA ASN A 186 12.60 -6.68 10.45
C ASN A 186 11.51 -5.83 11.13
N ALA A 187 10.67 -5.14 10.37
CA ALA A 187 9.58 -4.33 10.92
C ALA A 187 8.26 -5.12 10.94
N GLU A 188 7.45 -4.85 11.95
CA GLU A 188 6.12 -5.43 12.04
C GLU A 188 5.11 -4.59 11.25
N ILE A 189 4.13 -5.26 10.64
CA ILE A 189 3.01 -4.56 10.03
C ILE A 189 2.16 -3.98 11.15
N PRO A 190 1.84 -2.67 11.13
CA PRO A 190 1.00 -2.05 12.16
C PRO A 190 -0.31 -2.82 12.37
N ALA A 191 -0.60 -3.12 13.63
CA ALA A 191 -1.85 -3.81 13.98
C ALA A 191 -3.06 -2.95 13.61
N GLY A 192 -4.05 -3.57 12.95
CA GLY A 192 -5.27 -2.89 12.53
C GLY A 192 -5.06 -1.91 11.36
N LEU A 193 -4.04 -2.14 10.55
CA LEU A 193 -3.83 -1.37 9.32
C LEU A 193 -5.12 -1.30 8.49
N ASP A 194 -5.40 -0.12 7.96
CA ASP A 194 -6.56 0.11 7.13
C ASP A 194 -6.54 -0.80 5.89
N LYS A 195 -7.69 -1.37 5.58
CA LYS A 195 -7.90 -2.20 4.40
C LYS A 195 -7.63 -1.48 3.08
N GLU A 196 -7.53 -0.14 3.10
CA GLU A 196 -7.25 0.68 1.93
C GLU A 196 -5.76 0.77 1.57
N VAL A 197 -4.88 0.11 2.32
CA VAL A 197 -3.44 0.14 2.14
C VAL A 197 -2.93 -1.22 1.63
N ILE A 198 -2.13 -1.18 0.59
CA ILE A 198 -1.46 -2.37 0.04
C ILE A 198 -0.09 -2.50 0.72
N VAL A 199 0.13 -3.60 1.43
CA VAL A 199 1.43 -3.86 2.04
C VAL A 199 2.41 -4.40 0.99
N VAL A 200 3.60 -3.82 0.96
CA VAL A 200 4.76 -4.32 0.21
C VAL A 200 5.85 -4.68 1.21
N ARG A 201 6.07 -5.97 1.39
CA ARG A 201 7.10 -6.48 2.30
C ARG A 201 8.46 -6.51 1.60
N GLN A 202 9.48 -5.99 2.25
CA GLN A 202 10.87 -6.16 1.81
C GLN A 202 11.47 -7.44 2.41
N PRO A 203 12.51 -8.04 1.79
CA PRO A 203 13.10 -7.61 0.53
C PRO A 203 12.22 -7.90 -0.69
N ALA A 204 12.13 -6.93 -1.62
CA ALA A 204 11.54 -7.13 -2.94
C ALA A 204 12.64 -7.60 -3.90
N ASP A 205 12.98 -8.88 -3.83
CA ASP A 205 14.16 -9.50 -4.44
C ASP A 205 13.83 -10.47 -5.59
N HIS A 206 12.53 -10.70 -5.86
CA HIS A 206 12.04 -11.53 -6.96
C HIS A 206 11.05 -10.72 -7.81
N VAL A 207 11.60 -9.74 -8.53
CA VAL A 207 10.82 -8.73 -9.24
C VAL A 207 10.40 -9.19 -10.64
N TYR A 208 9.13 -8.95 -10.96
CA TYR A 208 8.68 -8.94 -12.35
C TYR A 208 8.85 -7.53 -12.95
N ALA A 209 9.77 -7.39 -13.90
CA ALA A 209 9.98 -6.15 -14.65
C ALA A 209 9.15 -6.13 -15.94
N GLY A 210 8.08 -5.34 -15.97
CA GLY A 210 7.08 -5.36 -17.04
C GLY A 210 7.51 -4.73 -18.37
N SER A 211 8.63 -3.96 -18.41
CA SER A 211 9.05 -3.21 -19.60
C SER A 211 10.57 -2.99 -19.65
N ASN A 212 11.09 -2.64 -20.83
CA ASN A 212 12.50 -2.23 -20.95
C ASN A 212 12.84 -1.02 -20.09
N LYS A 213 11.90 -0.07 -19.92
CA LYS A 213 12.13 1.11 -19.07
C LYS A 213 12.30 0.71 -17.61
N THR A 214 11.48 -0.24 -17.12
CA THR A 214 11.62 -0.79 -15.77
C THR A 214 12.99 -1.47 -15.61
N ILE A 215 13.41 -2.26 -16.61
CA ILE A 215 14.73 -2.93 -16.61
C ILE A 215 15.86 -1.88 -16.56
N SER A 216 15.80 -0.83 -17.43
CA SER A 216 16.80 0.23 -17.40
C SER A 216 16.90 0.91 -16.03
N LEU A 217 15.77 1.21 -15.41
CA LEU A 217 15.78 1.86 -14.10
C LEU A 217 16.32 0.93 -12.99
N MET A 218 16.03 -0.38 -13.07
CA MET A 218 16.65 -1.36 -12.17
C MET A 218 18.18 -1.45 -12.36
N GLU A 219 18.66 -1.27 -13.62
CA GLU A 219 20.09 -1.20 -13.92
C GLU A 219 20.74 0.06 -13.38
N GLU A 220 20.13 1.23 -13.61
CA GLU A 220 20.59 2.53 -13.11
C GLU A 220 20.73 2.55 -11.59
N LEU A 221 19.88 1.80 -10.89
CA LEU A 221 19.91 1.64 -9.45
C LEU A 221 20.79 0.48 -8.95
N GLY A 222 21.49 -0.24 -9.85
CA GLY A 222 22.29 -1.40 -9.48
C GLY A 222 21.50 -2.59 -8.94
N GLN A 223 20.21 -2.71 -9.29
CA GLN A 223 19.28 -3.70 -8.73
C GLN A 223 18.81 -4.75 -9.76
N LEU A 224 19.58 -4.97 -10.83
CA LEU A 224 19.24 -5.96 -11.87
C LEU A 224 19.19 -7.40 -11.35
N ASP A 225 19.93 -7.73 -10.33
CA ASP A 225 19.97 -9.03 -9.67
C ASP A 225 18.61 -9.43 -9.06
N LYS A 226 17.82 -8.45 -8.65
CA LYS A 226 16.46 -8.66 -8.13
C LYS A 226 15.43 -9.01 -9.22
N VAL A 227 15.77 -8.84 -10.51
CA VAL A 227 14.88 -9.15 -11.62
C VAL A 227 14.94 -10.64 -11.95
N THR A 228 13.91 -11.38 -11.59
CA THR A 228 13.79 -12.83 -11.87
C THR A 228 12.84 -13.15 -13.02
N THR A 229 11.90 -12.23 -13.28
CA THR A 229 10.92 -12.41 -14.36
C THR A 229 10.71 -11.11 -15.14
N VAL A 230 10.46 -11.24 -16.43
CA VAL A 230 10.29 -10.08 -17.33
C VAL A 230 9.08 -10.16 -18.24
N GLY A 231 8.54 -8.98 -18.58
CA GLY A 231 7.46 -8.79 -19.55
C GLY A 231 7.93 -8.63 -20.99
N VAL A 232 9.23 -8.69 -21.23
CA VAL A 232 9.87 -8.43 -22.53
C VAL A 232 10.47 -9.72 -23.05
N LYS A 233 10.18 -10.07 -24.32
CA LYS A 233 10.81 -11.22 -24.98
C LYS A 233 12.30 -10.96 -25.20
N LYS A 234 13.15 -11.99 -25.16
CA LYS A 234 14.61 -11.90 -25.33
C LYS A 234 15.03 -11.06 -26.56
N ASN A 235 14.41 -11.31 -27.72
CA ASN A 235 14.70 -10.58 -28.95
C ASN A 235 14.21 -9.12 -28.98
N LYS A 236 13.47 -8.68 -27.97
CA LYS A 236 12.98 -7.30 -27.77
C LYS A 236 13.54 -6.65 -26.52
N CYS A 237 14.31 -7.38 -25.73
CA CYS A 237 15.00 -6.85 -24.58
C CYS A 237 16.14 -5.96 -25.07
N LYS A 238 16.30 -4.78 -24.44
CA LYS A 238 17.35 -3.82 -24.77
C LYS A 238 18.58 -3.94 -23.87
N ASN A 239 18.43 -4.60 -22.74
CA ASN A 239 19.48 -4.79 -21.75
C ASN A 239 20.22 -6.10 -22.01
N GLU A 240 21.53 -6.06 -22.22
CA GLU A 240 22.33 -7.24 -22.58
C GLU A 240 22.45 -8.21 -21.39
N THR A 241 22.70 -7.71 -20.19
CA THR A 241 22.78 -8.54 -18.98
C THR A 241 21.50 -9.37 -18.77
N ILE A 242 20.34 -8.75 -18.95
CA ILE A 242 19.05 -9.48 -18.85
C ILE A 242 18.90 -10.49 -20.01
N LYS A 243 19.40 -10.19 -21.22
CA LYS A 243 19.37 -11.16 -22.34
C LYS A 243 20.24 -12.38 -22.05
N GLU A 244 21.42 -12.18 -21.46
CA GLU A 244 22.32 -13.24 -21.03
C GLU A 244 21.67 -14.11 -19.97
N LYS A 245 21.19 -13.49 -18.89
CA LYS A 245 20.43 -14.18 -17.82
C LYS A 245 19.20 -14.92 -18.35
N MET A 246 18.54 -14.40 -19.39
CA MET A 246 17.45 -15.12 -20.05
C MET A 246 17.93 -16.31 -20.87
N ALA A 247 19.13 -16.28 -21.44
CA ALA A 247 19.73 -17.43 -22.14
C ALA A 247 20.07 -18.55 -21.15
N GLU A 248 20.58 -18.20 -19.98
CA GLU A 248 20.95 -19.09 -18.88
C GLU A 248 19.73 -19.58 -18.07
N LYS A 249 18.54 -19.05 -18.35
CA LYS A 249 17.29 -19.35 -17.66
C LYS A 249 17.23 -18.84 -16.20
N GLU A 250 18.09 -17.94 -15.81
CA GLU A 250 18.05 -17.23 -14.54
C GLU A 250 16.91 -16.21 -14.53
N VAL A 251 16.70 -15.51 -15.66
CA VAL A 251 15.56 -14.61 -15.85
C VAL A 251 14.56 -15.20 -16.84
N ILE A 252 13.29 -15.23 -16.47
CA ILE A 252 12.24 -15.92 -17.22
C ILE A 252 11.27 -14.92 -17.85
N TYR A 253 11.02 -15.07 -19.16
CA TYR A 253 9.90 -14.38 -19.79
C TYR A 253 8.56 -14.91 -19.25
N ALA A 254 7.85 -14.11 -18.46
CA ALA A 254 6.57 -14.47 -17.85
C ALA A 254 5.35 -13.89 -18.58
N GLY A 255 5.54 -13.40 -19.81
CA GLY A 255 4.46 -12.79 -20.59
C GLY A 255 4.33 -11.29 -20.34
N THR A 256 3.62 -10.59 -21.22
CA THR A 256 3.30 -9.17 -21.04
C THR A 256 2.19 -8.98 -20.01
N SER A 257 2.06 -7.78 -19.46
CA SER A 257 1.00 -7.42 -18.49
C SER A 257 -0.43 -7.76 -18.96
N GLY A 258 -0.68 -7.80 -20.26
CA GLY A 258 -1.97 -8.22 -20.83
C GLY A 258 -2.14 -9.74 -20.97
N LYS A 259 -1.07 -10.54 -20.87
CA LYS A 259 -1.04 -12.00 -21.01
C LYS A 259 0.04 -12.61 -20.10
N LEU A 260 -0.08 -12.39 -18.80
CA LEU A 260 0.84 -12.94 -17.81
C LEU A 260 0.70 -14.45 -17.67
N ASN A 261 1.84 -15.12 -17.54
CA ASN A 261 1.92 -16.51 -17.15
C ASN A 261 2.13 -16.61 -15.63
N TYR A 262 1.05 -16.66 -14.89
CA TYR A 262 1.06 -16.68 -13.42
C TYR A 262 1.81 -17.90 -12.85
N LYS A 263 1.77 -19.07 -13.52
CA LYS A 263 2.56 -20.25 -13.11
C LYS A 263 4.05 -19.97 -13.10
N LYS A 264 4.54 -19.17 -14.09
CA LYS A 264 5.95 -18.78 -14.13
C LYS A 264 6.29 -17.79 -13.02
N LEU A 265 5.41 -16.83 -12.71
CA LEU A 265 5.61 -15.91 -11.59
C LEU A 265 5.75 -16.67 -10.28
N VAL A 266 4.81 -17.57 -9.98
CA VAL A 266 4.84 -18.40 -8.76
C VAL A 266 6.08 -19.29 -8.70
N LYS A 267 6.42 -19.98 -9.82
CA LYS A 267 7.61 -20.84 -9.87
C LYS A 267 8.89 -20.08 -9.57
N ASN A 268 8.97 -18.80 -9.99
CA ASN A 268 10.13 -17.94 -9.75
C ASN A 268 9.94 -17.05 -8.50
N LYS A 269 9.05 -17.44 -7.58
CA LYS A 269 8.81 -16.78 -6.29
C LYS A 269 8.59 -15.26 -6.39
N CYS A 270 8.01 -14.78 -7.51
CA CYS A 270 7.80 -13.36 -7.72
C CYS A 270 7.06 -12.74 -6.53
N ASN A 271 7.65 -11.72 -5.91
CA ASN A 271 7.10 -11.03 -4.74
C ASN A 271 6.80 -9.56 -4.98
N LEU A 272 7.11 -9.03 -6.17
CA LEU A 272 6.76 -7.68 -6.59
C LEU A 272 6.59 -7.61 -8.11
N ALA A 273 5.56 -6.92 -8.60
CA ALA A 273 5.38 -6.62 -10.01
C ALA A 273 5.47 -5.12 -10.29
N LEU A 274 6.45 -4.72 -11.10
CA LEU A 274 6.65 -3.36 -11.55
C LEU A 274 6.13 -3.21 -12.99
N LEU A 275 5.10 -2.40 -13.17
CA LEU A 275 4.41 -2.19 -14.43
C LEU A 275 4.49 -0.74 -14.88
N SER A 276 4.62 -0.53 -16.18
CA SER A 276 4.45 0.82 -16.75
C SER A 276 2.98 1.21 -16.82
N SER A 277 2.66 2.50 -16.70
CA SER A 277 1.31 3.04 -16.86
C SER A 277 0.67 2.79 -18.24
N SER A 278 1.39 2.13 -19.16
CA SER A 278 0.80 1.61 -20.42
C SER A 278 -0.30 0.57 -20.21
N VAL A 279 -0.36 -0.08 -19.04
CA VAL A 279 -1.46 -0.98 -18.66
C VAL A 279 -2.78 -0.23 -18.45
N LEU A 280 -2.73 1.06 -18.19
CA LEU A 280 -3.89 1.91 -18.01
C LEU A 280 -4.37 2.51 -19.34
N PRO A 281 -5.65 2.91 -19.44
CA PRO A 281 -6.17 3.61 -20.61
C PRO A 281 -5.41 4.91 -20.87
N GLU A 282 -5.18 5.22 -22.13
CA GLU A 282 -4.58 6.49 -22.55
C GLU A 282 -5.65 7.55 -22.78
N LYS A 283 -5.26 8.84 -22.70
CA LYS A 283 -6.17 9.98 -22.84
C LYS A 283 -6.96 9.97 -24.17
N ARG A 284 -6.36 9.43 -25.23
CA ARG A 284 -6.96 9.36 -26.57
C ARG A 284 -7.61 8.01 -26.89
N SER A 285 -7.68 7.09 -25.94
CA SER A 285 -8.32 5.79 -26.19
C SER A 285 -9.80 5.93 -26.44
N SER A 286 -10.33 5.21 -27.44
CA SER A 286 -11.78 5.06 -27.58
C SER A 286 -12.39 4.42 -26.33
N LYS A 287 -13.68 4.67 -26.07
CA LYS A 287 -14.39 4.07 -24.92
C LYS A 287 -14.24 2.54 -24.89
N LYS A 288 -14.31 1.88 -26.07
CA LYS A 288 -14.14 0.42 -26.20
C LYS A 288 -12.72 -0.02 -25.84
N ALA A 289 -11.68 0.68 -26.32
CA ALA A 289 -10.29 0.37 -26.02
C ALA A 289 -9.96 0.63 -24.54
N ALA A 290 -10.45 1.75 -23.97
CA ALA A 290 -10.30 2.06 -22.56
C ALA A 290 -10.95 0.99 -21.68
N LYS A 291 -12.19 0.57 -21.99
CA LYS A 291 -12.88 -0.51 -21.27
C LYS A 291 -12.10 -1.83 -21.33
N LYS A 292 -11.57 -2.20 -22.53
CA LYS A 292 -10.77 -3.42 -22.70
C LYS A 292 -9.50 -3.39 -21.83
N LYS A 293 -8.76 -2.26 -21.83
CA LYS A 293 -7.56 -2.11 -20.99
C LYS A 293 -7.89 -2.19 -19.50
N MET A 294 -8.94 -1.48 -19.04
CA MET A 294 -9.35 -1.54 -17.63
C MET A 294 -9.79 -2.93 -17.19
N THR A 295 -10.54 -3.64 -18.02
CA THR A 295 -10.93 -5.02 -17.73
C THR A 295 -9.70 -5.95 -17.63
N ALA A 296 -8.71 -5.78 -18.53
CA ALA A 296 -7.48 -6.56 -18.47
C ALA A 296 -6.65 -6.24 -17.23
N TYR A 297 -6.52 -4.96 -16.89
CA TYR A 297 -5.83 -4.50 -15.68
C TYR A 297 -6.49 -5.06 -14.41
N ARG A 298 -7.81 -4.93 -14.29
CA ARG A 298 -8.58 -5.48 -13.16
C ARG A 298 -8.36 -6.99 -13.00
N LYS A 299 -8.57 -7.78 -14.08
CA LYS A 299 -8.38 -9.23 -14.04
C LYS A 299 -6.95 -9.64 -13.67
N MET A 300 -5.96 -8.84 -14.07
CA MET A 300 -4.57 -9.06 -13.70
C MET A 300 -4.36 -8.79 -12.21
N THR A 301 -4.81 -7.65 -11.70
CA THR A 301 -4.63 -7.28 -10.28
C THR A 301 -5.38 -8.23 -9.35
N GLU A 302 -6.59 -8.70 -9.71
CA GLU A 302 -7.30 -9.75 -8.97
C GLU A 302 -6.45 -11.02 -8.82
N LYS A 303 -5.85 -11.49 -9.92
CA LYS A 303 -5.00 -12.70 -9.88
C LYS A 303 -3.69 -12.47 -9.11
N MET A 304 -3.10 -11.27 -9.22
CA MET A 304 -1.90 -10.92 -8.46
C MET A 304 -2.19 -10.84 -6.97
N THR A 305 -3.36 -10.31 -6.58
CA THR A 305 -3.84 -10.30 -5.18
C THR A 305 -3.96 -11.72 -4.62
N LEU A 306 -4.58 -12.65 -5.35
CA LEU A 306 -4.67 -14.06 -4.96
C LEU A 306 -3.30 -14.72 -4.75
N LEU A 307 -2.29 -14.27 -5.49
CA LEU A 307 -0.92 -14.76 -5.40
C LEU A 307 -0.08 -13.98 -4.38
N GLN A 308 -0.68 -13.01 -3.70
CA GLN A 308 -0.02 -12.11 -2.75
C GLN A 308 1.18 -11.35 -3.38
N ILE A 309 1.08 -11.04 -4.67
CA ILE A 309 2.08 -10.26 -5.41
C ILE A 309 1.59 -8.83 -5.55
N PRO A 310 2.14 -7.86 -4.81
CA PRO A 310 1.79 -6.46 -4.98
C PRO A 310 2.18 -5.96 -6.37
N VAL A 311 1.33 -5.07 -6.91
CA VAL A 311 1.50 -4.50 -8.24
C VAL A 311 1.71 -3.01 -8.12
N ILE A 312 2.85 -2.51 -8.54
CA ILE A 312 3.15 -1.07 -8.61
C ILE A 312 3.14 -0.62 -10.05
N VAL A 313 2.45 0.47 -10.31
CA VAL A 313 2.35 1.06 -11.65
C VAL A 313 3.19 2.34 -11.70
N ASP A 314 4.33 2.23 -12.35
CA ASP A 314 5.20 3.36 -12.67
C ASP A 314 4.51 4.31 -13.66
N ARG A 315 4.40 5.57 -13.27
CA ARG A 315 3.81 6.65 -14.07
C ARG A 315 4.83 7.66 -14.58
N ALA A 316 6.12 7.37 -14.47
CA ALA A 316 7.19 8.27 -14.92
C ALA A 316 6.95 8.80 -16.34
N LYS A 317 6.49 7.95 -17.28
CA LYS A 317 6.19 8.37 -18.65
C LYS A 317 5.01 9.36 -18.78
N ASP A 318 4.17 9.48 -17.74
CA ASP A 318 3.04 10.40 -17.73
C ASP A 318 3.44 11.77 -17.16
N GLU A 319 4.63 11.88 -16.56
CA GLU A 319 5.20 13.12 -16.05
C GLU A 319 5.64 14.06 -17.18
N LYS A 320 5.66 15.35 -16.88
CA LYS A 320 6.09 16.39 -17.81
C LYS A 320 7.57 16.73 -17.59
N GLY A 321 8.39 16.44 -18.57
CA GLY A 321 9.83 16.72 -18.53
C GLY A 321 10.66 15.54 -18.05
N LYS A 322 11.96 15.58 -18.36
CA LYS A 322 12.90 14.50 -18.03
C LYS A 322 13.19 14.45 -16.53
N ASP A 323 13.29 15.59 -15.89
CA ASP A 323 13.59 15.68 -14.45
C ASP A 323 12.48 15.04 -13.61
N ALA A 324 11.21 15.37 -13.90
CA ALA A 324 10.08 14.72 -13.26
C ALA A 324 10.01 13.20 -13.51
N GLN A 325 10.46 12.75 -14.69
CA GLN A 325 10.54 11.32 -14.99
C GLN A 325 11.67 10.64 -14.22
N LYS A 326 12.80 11.33 -14.05
CA LYS A 326 13.95 10.84 -13.29
C LYS A 326 13.63 10.71 -11.81
N GLU A 327 12.88 11.63 -11.24
CA GLU A 327 12.49 11.55 -9.83
C GLU A 327 11.74 10.26 -9.43
N TRP A 328 11.25 9.48 -10.38
CA TRP A 328 10.67 8.17 -10.10
C TRP A 328 11.70 7.14 -9.61
N GLU A 329 12.99 7.42 -9.75
CA GLU A 329 14.06 6.67 -9.08
C GLU A 329 13.82 6.60 -7.57
N LYS A 330 13.36 7.70 -6.95
CA LYS A 330 13.01 7.77 -5.51
C LYS A 330 11.96 6.71 -5.12
N VAL A 331 10.98 6.48 -5.99
CA VAL A 331 9.94 5.46 -5.78
C VAL A 331 10.55 4.05 -5.79
N TYR A 332 11.44 3.78 -6.74
CA TYR A 332 12.12 2.48 -6.82
C TYR A 332 13.08 2.26 -5.66
N GLN A 333 13.83 3.29 -5.26
CA GLN A 333 14.74 3.24 -4.12
C GLN A 333 14.01 2.80 -2.84
N VAL A 334 12.89 3.47 -2.54
CA VAL A 334 12.06 3.13 -1.36
C VAL A 334 11.52 1.71 -1.44
N ILE A 335 10.96 1.29 -2.59
CA ILE A 335 10.38 -0.05 -2.75
C ILE A 335 11.43 -1.14 -2.61
N LEU A 336 12.62 -0.91 -3.17
CA LEU A 336 13.70 -1.89 -3.23
C LEU A 336 14.59 -1.87 -1.98
N GLY A 337 14.41 -0.89 -1.09
CA GLY A 337 15.21 -0.72 0.12
C GLY A 337 16.65 -0.32 -0.17
N CYS A 338 16.87 0.56 -1.17
CA CYS A 338 18.18 1.11 -1.52
C CYS A 338 18.23 2.65 -1.41
N ASP A 339 17.28 3.24 -0.69
CA ASP A 339 17.27 4.65 -0.31
C ASP A 339 18.42 4.90 0.69
N GLY A 340 19.47 5.55 0.23
CA GLY A 340 20.69 5.83 1.02
C GLY A 340 21.96 5.22 0.43
N GLN A 341 21.88 4.34 -0.54
CA GLN A 341 23.01 3.96 -1.38
C GLN A 341 23.09 4.92 -2.58
N SER A 342 23.68 6.09 -2.38
CA SER A 342 24.22 6.87 -3.51
C SER A 342 25.22 5.96 -4.22
N ALA A 343 25.04 5.74 -5.51
CA ALA A 343 26.09 5.14 -6.32
C ALA A 343 27.31 6.06 -6.20
N GLU A 344 28.37 5.60 -5.49
CA GLU A 344 29.70 6.21 -5.56
C GLU A 344 30.28 6.05 -6.96
#